data_733a17aeb98a77137d513297798d09f0
#
_entry.id   733a17aeb98a77137d513297798d09f0
#
_cell.length_a   1.000
_cell.length_b   1.000
_cell.length_c   1.000
_cell.angle_alpha   90.00
_cell.angle_beta   90.00
_cell.angle_gamma   90.00
#
_symmetry.space_group_name_H-M   'P 1'
#
loop_
_entity.id
_entity.type
_entity.pdbx_description
1 polymer ?
#
loop_
_entity_poly.entity_id
_entity_poly.type
_entity_poly.pdbx_seq_one_letter_code
_entity_poly.pdbx_strand_id
1 'polypeptide(L)'
;MRRCLVPILLALAALAFPGAAGAADLRPFGTLRCLPSDGMRFCEGTVATRVKSFDGVPLDVNVALPQTGDAGLPLVVLSHGWGGRKVGAEDMRPWAARGYAVLAFTARGFGDSCGSVASRAADPAGCARGWIRLDDVRYEARDVQHLAGLLADQGIVDPQRVGVTGISYGGGVSLELAALRDRVALPDGTLVPWTSPGGRAMRIAGAVPEIPWSDLAYSLLPNGRTLDYTITGPTDDLDPPGVLKQSYVSGLFGSGAATGYYAPPGADPDADLPAWYAVFTAGEPYGPQAEPIGRELAAHHSPYHVDHSRPPAPTLIANGFTDDLFPVDEALRFWNRTRAEHPGTPMSLLFLDFGHARGQNKPADVAHYQQRRYAWMDRYVKGDATAPVLQGVEALTQTCPASAPSGGPYRAPTWRALHPGEVRLRSAAPRTVLSAAGDPAVAAAIDPIGGQGACAATSAADEAGTANYRLPAATGAGYTLLGSPTVIADLTVTGLFPALAMRLWDVAPDGTQTLVARGLNRPAVTGRQVFQLHPGAWRFEAGHAPKLQLLGRDAPYARASNGTFTVRVANVDLRLPVRDQPGRQVARPAPAVVPRGAVVAP
;
A
#
# COMPACT_ATOMS: atom_id res chain seq x y z
N MET A 1 -41.54 52.66 79.66
CA MET A 1 -40.44 52.37 78.76
C MET A 1 -40.54 50.93 78.28
N ARG A 2 -41.19 50.71 77.14
CA ARG A 2 -41.34 49.35 76.58
C ARG A 2 -40.47 49.27 75.35
N ARG A 3 -39.47 48.36 75.32
CA ARG A 3 -38.61 48.08 74.19
C ARG A 3 -39.30 47.06 73.27
N CYS A 4 -39.57 47.43 72.00
CA CYS A 4 -40.00 46.54 70.96
C CYS A 4 -38.78 45.80 70.42
N LEU A 5 -38.82 44.45 70.46
CA LEU A 5 -37.88 43.54 69.71
C LEU A 5 -38.55 43.22 68.39
N VAL A 6 -37.86 43.51 67.29
CA VAL A 6 -38.18 43.06 65.89
C VAL A 6 -37.39 41.80 65.60
N PRO A 7 -38.01 40.71 65.18
CA PRO A 7 -37.26 39.50 64.73
C PRO A 7 -36.84 39.68 63.26
N ILE A 8 -35.57 39.58 62.97
CA ILE A 8 -35.02 39.49 61.65
C ILE A 8 -35.17 38.03 61.14
N LEU A 9 -36.00 37.80 60.13
CA LEU A 9 -36.09 36.55 59.39
C LEU A 9 -34.94 36.52 58.37
N LEU A 10 -33.97 35.64 58.57
CA LEU A 10 -32.99 35.27 57.54
C LEU A 10 -33.65 34.29 56.54
N ALA A 11 -33.90 34.75 55.32
CA ALA A 11 -34.27 33.88 54.20
C ALA A 11 -32.99 33.22 53.65
N LEU A 12 -32.81 31.94 53.88
CA LEU A 12 -31.82 31.12 53.16
C LEU A 12 -32.31 30.93 51.72
N ALA A 13 -31.68 31.64 50.74
CA ALA A 13 -31.81 31.33 49.33
C ALA A 13 -30.98 30.07 49.03
N ALA A 14 -31.63 28.95 48.79
CA ALA A 14 -31.01 27.75 48.27
C ALA A 14 -30.56 27.99 46.80
N LEU A 15 -29.28 28.21 46.62
CA LEU A 15 -28.65 28.17 45.27
C LEU A 15 -28.76 26.74 44.77
N ALA A 16 -29.74 26.47 43.91
CA ALA A 16 -29.77 25.25 43.09
C ALA A 16 -28.63 25.34 42.06
N PHE A 17 -27.54 24.63 42.31
CA PHE A 17 -26.56 24.34 41.26
C PHE A 17 -27.29 23.56 40.16
N PRO A 18 -27.20 23.97 38.88
CA PRO A 18 -27.69 23.13 37.81
C PRO A 18 -26.87 21.84 37.88
N GLY A 19 -27.53 20.73 38.17
CA GLY A 19 -26.93 19.39 38.11
C GLY A 19 -26.27 19.27 36.75
N ALA A 20 -24.99 18.84 36.74
CA ALA A 20 -24.30 18.44 35.52
C ALA A 20 -25.25 17.50 34.78
N ALA A 21 -25.74 17.89 33.62
CA ALA A 21 -26.47 17.01 32.74
C ALA A 21 -25.54 15.78 32.54
N GLY A 22 -25.96 14.65 33.10
CA GLY A 22 -25.22 13.41 32.96
C GLY A 22 -24.95 13.20 31.48
N ALA A 23 -23.67 13.01 31.10
CA ALA A 23 -23.31 12.66 29.74
C ALA A 23 -24.27 11.54 29.31
N ALA A 24 -25.06 11.80 28.26
CA ALA A 24 -25.95 10.78 27.72
C ALA A 24 -25.13 9.50 27.52
N ASP A 25 -25.69 8.35 27.89
CA ASP A 25 -25.03 7.03 27.73
C ASP A 25 -24.85 6.77 26.21
N LEU A 26 -23.82 7.41 25.64
CA LEU A 26 -23.55 7.40 24.21
C LEU A 26 -23.16 5.99 23.80
N ARG A 27 -23.97 5.37 22.94
CA ARG A 27 -23.78 4.02 22.44
C ARG A 27 -23.56 4.01 20.92
N PRO A 28 -22.33 4.06 20.47
CA PRO A 28 -22.05 3.89 19.05
C PRO A 28 -22.73 2.63 18.51
N PHE A 29 -23.37 2.75 17.35
CA PHE A 29 -24.19 1.70 16.72
C PHE A 29 -25.38 1.22 17.57
N GLY A 30 -25.71 1.91 18.63
CA GLY A 30 -26.76 1.52 19.59
C GLY A 30 -26.39 0.37 20.54
N THR A 31 -25.28 -0.32 20.30
CA THR A 31 -24.86 -1.53 21.01
C THR A 31 -23.59 -1.39 21.85
N LEU A 32 -22.65 -0.56 21.42
CA LEU A 32 -21.35 -0.46 22.09
C LEU A 32 -21.42 0.45 23.32
N ARG A 33 -21.01 -0.07 24.48
CA ARG A 33 -20.85 0.73 25.69
C ARG A 33 -19.46 1.34 25.74
N CYS A 34 -19.39 2.66 25.90
CA CYS A 34 -18.12 3.38 26.04
C CYS A 34 -17.72 3.53 27.51
N LEU A 35 -16.50 3.15 27.84
CA LEU A 35 -15.92 3.27 29.17
C LEU A 35 -14.75 4.25 29.15
N PRO A 36 -14.53 5.04 30.22
CA PRO A 36 -13.32 5.84 30.34
C PRO A 36 -12.06 4.95 30.27
N SER A 37 -11.08 5.36 29.46
CA SER A 37 -9.81 4.64 29.28
C SER A 37 -8.71 5.63 28.93
N ASP A 38 -7.80 5.92 29.85
CA ASP A 38 -6.58 6.71 29.65
C ASP A 38 -6.75 7.97 28.77
N GLY A 39 -7.63 8.89 29.18
CA GLY A 39 -7.85 10.16 28.50
C GLY A 39 -8.78 10.11 27.27
N MET A 40 -9.43 8.97 27.03
CA MET A 40 -10.46 8.79 26.00
C MET A 40 -11.65 7.98 26.56
N ARG A 41 -12.68 7.80 25.75
CA ARG A 41 -13.76 6.82 25.99
C ARG A 41 -13.61 5.70 24.95
N PHE A 42 -13.38 4.49 25.42
CA PHE A 42 -13.21 3.32 24.57
C PHE A 42 -14.46 2.44 24.60
N CYS A 43 -14.97 2.11 23.43
CA CYS A 43 -16.20 1.35 23.21
C CYS A 43 -15.81 0.05 22.50
N GLU A 44 -15.52 -0.99 23.27
CA GLU A 44 -15.08 -2.28 22.75
C GLU A 44 -16.25 -3.08 22.19
N GLY A 45 -16.07 -3.58 20.99
CA GLY A 45 -16.98 -4.54 20.38
C GLY A 45 -16.55 -5.98 20.67
N THR A 46 -17.55 -6.86 20.63
CA THR A 46 -17.39 -8.31 20.80
C THR A 46 -18.22 -9.04 19.75
N VAL A 47 -18.11 -10.37 19.67
CA VAL A 47 -18.95 -11.20 18.79
C VAL A 47 -20.45 -10.93 18.98
N ALA A 48 -20.88 -10.61 20.24
CA ALA A 48 -22.28 -10.33 20.55
C ALA A 48 -22.74 -8.91 20.12
N THR A 49 -21.81 -7.98 19.94
CA THR A 49 -22.10 -6.57 19.61
C THR A 49 -21.68 -6.18 18.20
N ARG A 50 -21.43 -7.17 17.34
CA ARG A 50 -21.10 -6.91 15.93
C ARG A 50 -22.15 -6.04 15.24
N VAL A 51 -21.69 -5.21 14.32
CA VAL A 51 -22.54 -4.30 13.55
C VAL A 51 -22.80 -4.90 12.19
N LYS A 52 -24.07 -4.98 11.78
CA LYS A 52 -24.42 -5.46 10.45
C LYS A 52 -24.02 -4.44 9.39
N SER A 53 -23.33 -4.91 8.37
CA SER A 53 -23.02 -4.12 7.18
C SER A 53 -24.26 -3.95 6.27
N PHE A 54 -24.08 -3.26 5.15
CA PHE A 54 -25.12 -2.96 4.17
C PHE A 54 -25.84 -4.19 3.61
N ASP A 55 -25.16 -5.34 3.61
CA ASP A 55 -25.65 -6.63 3.11
C ASP A 55 -25.98 -7.64 4.23
N GLY A 56 -25.92 -7.18 5.48
CA GLY A 56 -26.25 -7.97 6.66
C GLY A 56 -25.10 -8.77 7.26
N VAL A 57 -23.89 -8.75 6.66
CA VAL A 57 -22.69 -9.39 7.22
C VAL A 57 -22.31 -8.70 8.55
N PRO A 58 -22.19 -9.45 9.67
CA PRO A 58 -21.87 -8.87 10.97
C PRO A 58 -20.36 -8.58 11.07
N LEU A 59 -20.02 -7.32 11.28
CA LEU A 59 -18.65 -6.82 11.40
C LEU A 59 -18.28 -6.55 12.85
N ASP A 60 -17.10 -6.97 13.24
CA ASP A 60 -16.51 -6.73 14.54
C ASP A 60 -15.81 -5.36 14.55
N VAL A 61 -16.21 -4.48 15.45
CA VAL A 61 -15.80 -3.07 15.46
C VAL A 61 -15.37 -2.59 16.85
N ASN A 62 -14.48 -1.61 16.91
CA ASN A 62 -14.19 -0.79 18.10
C ASN A 62 -14.40 0.68 17.75
N VAL A 63 -14.86 1.48 18.73
CA VAL A 63 -14.93 2.93 18.62
C VAL A 63 -14.18 3.58 19.77
N ALA A 64 -13.36 4.59 19.49
CA ALA A 64 -12.80 5.44 20.52
C ALA A 64 -13.27 6.89 20.29
N LEU A 65 -13.62 7.57 21.38
CA LEU A 65 -14.06 8.96 21.35
C LEU A 65 -13.15 9.80 22.25
N PRO A 66 -12.98 11.08 21.95
CA PRO A 66 -12.30 12.01 22.85
C PRO A 66 -12.93 11.95 24.23
N GLN A 67 -12.19 12.34 25.26
CA GLN A 67 -12.71 12.40 26.62
C GLN A 67 -13.96 13.29 26.75
N THR A 68 -14.00 14.35 25.95
CA THR A 68 -15.12 15.32 25.86
C THR A 68 -15.53 15.52 24.40
N GLY A 69 -16.79 15.92 24.20
CA GLY A 69 -17.38 16.07 22.88
C GLY A 69 -18.10 14.80 22.41
N ASP A 70 -19.37 14.96 22.03
CA ASP A 70 -20.29 13.85 21.76
C ASP A 70 -20.89 13.89 20.35
N ALA A 71 -20.69 14.96 19.61
CA ALA A 71 -21.35 15.17 18.33
C ALA A 71 -20.47 15.90 17.32
N GLY A 72 -20.68 15.60 16.06
CA GLY A 72 -20.04 16.28 14.94
C GLY A 72 -18.50 16.15 14.92
N LEU A 73 -17.95 15.07 15.49
CA LEU A 73 -16.51 14.85 15.55
C LEU A 73 -15.94 14.52 14.16
N PRO A 74 -14.71 14.95 13.84
CA PRO A 74 -14.01 14.38 12.70
C PRO A 74 -13.74 12.89 12.96
N LEU A 75 -13.94 12.04 11.96
CA LEU A 75 -13.72 10.59 12.04
C LEU A 75 -12.37 10.21 11.42
N VAL A 76 -11.64 9.31 12.06
CA VAL A 76 -10.57 8.53 11.42
C VAL A 76 -10.93 7.05 11.47
N VAL A 77 -10.90 6.38 10.32
CA VAL A 77 -11.04 4.94 10.21
C VAL A 77 -9.67 4.30 10.11
N LEU A 78 -9.41 3.27 10.94
CA LEU A 78 -8.19 2.50 10.98
C LEU A 78 -8.45 1.11 10.42
N SER A 79 -7.84 0.80 9.27
CA SER A 79 -7.97 -0.49 8.59
C SER A 79 -6.71 -1.34 8.79
N HIS A 80 -6.89 -2.62 9.16
CA HIS A 80 -5.81 -3.55 9.44
C HIS A 80 -5.21 -4.16 8.16
N GLY A 81 -3.98 -4.72 8.26
CA GLY A 81 -3.34 -5.50 7.20
C GLY A 81 -3.98 -6.90 7.03
N TRP A 82 -3.62 -7.59 5.95
CA TRP A 82 -4.12 -8.94 5.64
C TRP A 82 -3.94 -9.91 6.81
N GLY A 83 -4.97 -10.68 7.10
CA GLY A 83 -4.98 -11.63 8.21
C GLY A 83 -5.10 -11.00 9.60
N GLY A 84 -5.19 -9.66 9.68
CA GLY A 84 -5.31 -8.91 10.92
C GLY A 84 -6.73 -8.83 11.47
N ARG A 85 -6.91 -7.89 12.38
CA ARG A 85 -8.19 -7.59 13.04
C ARG A 85 -8.21 -6.13 13.48
N LYS A 86 -9.37 -5.63 13.92
CA LYS A 86 -9.51 -4.29 14.49
C LYS A 86 -8.45 -4.02 15.55
N VAL A 87 -7.89 -2.83 15.56
CA VAL A 87 -6.91 -2.40 16.56
C VAL A 87 -7.58 -2.07 17.89
N GLY A 88 -6.80 -2.11 18.96
CA GLY A 88 -7.25 -1.88 20.32
C GLY A 88 -7.13 -0.42 20.77
N ALA A 89 -7.38 -0.23 22.06
CA ALA A 89 -7.37 1.08 22.72
C ALA A 89 -6.04 1.84 22.55
N GLU A 90 -4.92 1.12 22.58
CA GLU A 90 -3.58 1.72 22.49
C GLU A 90 -3.36 2.43 21.17
N ASP A 91 -3.70 1.81 20.03
CA ASP A 91 -3.54 2.38 18.71
C ASP A 91 -4.55 3.50 18.42
N MET A 92 -5.73 3.46 19.05
CA MET A 92 -6.78 4.45 18.85
C MET A 92 -6.60 5.71 19.70
N ARG A 93 -5.91 5.58 20.86
CA ARG A 93 -5.70 6.67 21.82
C ARG A 93 -5.04 7.91 21.21
N PRO A 94 -3.94 7.82 20.42
CA PRO A 94 -3.30 9.00 19.86
C PRO A 94 -4.23 9.85 18.97
N TRP A 95 -5.21 9.22 18.33
CA TRP A 95 -6.21 9.88 17.51
C TRP A 95 -7.30 10.53 18.35
N ALA A 96 -7.84 9.77 19.33
CA ALA A 96 -8.86 10.30 20.24
C ALA A 96 -8.32 11.51 21.04
N ALA A 97 -7.05 11.44 21.50
CA ALA A 97 -6.38 12.56 22.16
C ALA A 97 -6.24 13.80 21.27
N ARG A 98 -6.21 13.62 19.95
CA ARG A 98 -6.23 14.71 18.96
C ARG A 98 -7.63 15.22 18.63
N GLY A 99 -8.68 14.70 19.27
CA GLY A 99 -10.07 15.12 19.09
C GLY A 99 -10.82 14.44 17.95
N TYR A 100 -10.34 13.28 17.47
CA TYR A 100 -11.06 12.46 16.49
C TYR A 100 -11.96 11.44 17.19
N ALA A 101 -13.13 11.17 16.62
CA ALA A 101 -13.74 9.86 16.74
C ALA A 101 -12.91 8.89 15.92
N VAL A 102 -12.71 7.67 16.45
CA VAL A 102 -11.90 6.64 15.78
C VAL A 102 -12.74 5.39 15.62
N LEU A 103 -12.79 4.85 14.42
CA LEU A 103 -13.41 3.58 14.10
C LEU A 103 -12.30 2.59 13.68
N ALA A 104 -12.25 1.43 14.32
CA ALA A 104 -11.49 0.29 13.88
C ALA A 104 -12.43 -0.89 13.67
N PHE A 105 -12.22 -1.66 12.62
CA PHE A 105 -13.07 -2.81 12.30
C PHE A 105 -12.19 -3.97 11.83
N THR A 106 -12.70 -5.18 11.99
CA THR A 106 -12.16 -6.38 11.36
C THR A 106 -12.85 -6.54 10.01
N ALA A 107 -12.08 -6.61 8.93
CA ALA A 107 -12.62 -6.77 7.58
C ALA A 107 -13.41 -8.08 7.47
N ARG A 108 -14.44 -8.08 6.61
CA ARG A 108 -15.29 -9.26 6.38
C ARG A 108 -14.45 -10.50 6.04
N GLY A 109 -14.88 -11.65 6.54
CA GLY A 109 -14.18 -12.91 6.34
C GLY A 109 -12.95 -13.12 7.22
N PHE A 110 -12.53 -12.14 8.04
CA PHE A 110 -11.45 -12.30 9.00
C PHE A 110 -11.97 -12.34 10.45
N GLY A 111 -11.23 -13.03 11.32
CA GLY A 111 -11.46 -13.06 12.75
C GLY A 111 -12.95 -13.12 13.15
N ASP A 112 -13.38 -12.17 13.96
CA ASP A 112 -14.77 -12.13 14.44
C ASP A 112 -15.76 -11.49 13.45
N SER A 113 -15.31 -11.02 12.30
CA SER A 113 -16.17 -10.63 11.16
C SER A 113 -16.42 -11.81 10.21
N CYS A 114 -16.90 -12.92 10.73
CA CYS A 114 -17.20 -14.18 10.03
C CYS A 114 -15.96 -15.00 9.57
N GLY A 115 -14.76 -14.69 10.04
CA GLY A 115 -13.56 -15.46 9.72
C GLY A 115 -13.37 -16.68 10.61
N SER A 116 -13.66 -16.57 11.92
CA SER A 116 -13.47 -17.65 12.88
C SER A 116 -14.68 -18.59 12.92
N VAL A 117 -14.43 -19.87 13.30
CA VAL A 117 -15.50 -20.86 13.50
C VAL A 117 -16.51 -20.35 14.54
N ALA A 118 -16.03 -19.74 15.62
CA ALA A 118 -16.88 -19.21 16.68
C ALA A 118 -17.77 -18.06 16.20
N SER A 119 -17.21 -17.13 15.41
CA SER A 119 -17.98 -15.99 14.88
C SER A 119 -19.04 -16.41 13.89
N ARG A 120 -18.75 -17.41 13.06
CA ARG A 120 -19.72 -18.01 12.12
C ARG A 120 -20.83 -18.78 12.84
N ALA A 121 -20.49 -19.53 13.90
CA ALA A 121 -21.46 -20.25 14.72
C ALA A 121 -22.40 -19.31 15.50
N ALA A 122 -21.92 -18.12 15.89
CA ALA A 122 -22.71 -17.14 16.61
C ALA A 122 -23.81 -16.45 15.74
N ASP A 123 -23.60 -16.33 14.44
CA ASP A 123 -24.61 -15.82 13.49
C ASP A 123 -24.43 -16.51 12.12
N PRO A 124 -24.91 -17.76 11.97
CA PRO A 124 -24.75 -18.52 10.72
C PRO A 124 -25.41 -17.83 9.52
N ALA A 125 -26.56 -17.21 9.72
CA ALA A 125 -27.30 -16.54 8.65
C ALA A 125 -26.61 -15.27 8.19
N GLY A 126 -26.15 -14.41 9.11
CA GLY A 126 -25.38 -13.20 8.78
C GLY A 126 -24.02 -13.52 8.17
N CYS A 127 -23.39 -14.62 8.56
CA CYS A 127 -22.11 -15.05 8.03
C CYS A 127 -22.22 -15.92 6.75
N ALA A 128 -23.42 -16.19 6.23
CA ALA A 128 -23.59 -17.06 5.07
C ALA A 128 -22.75 -16.61 3.86
N ARG A 129 -22.61 -15.29 3.64
CA ARG A 129 -21.79 -14.66 2.61
C ARG A 129 -20.62 -13.83 3.19
N GLY A 130 -20.30 -14.00 4.48
CA GLY A 130 -19.22 -13.34 5.17
C GLY A 130 -17.88 -14.07 4.95
N TRP A 131 -17.29 -13.92 3.78
CA TRP A 131 -15.96 -14.41 3.42
C TRP A 131 -15.06 -13.28 2.95
N ILE A 132 -13.76 -13.56 2.87
CA ILE A 132 -12.76 -12.64 2.34
C ILE A 132 -13.05 -12.36 0.87
N ARG A 133 -13.05 -11.07 0.50
CA ARG A 133 -13.25 -10.63 -0.88
C ARG A 133 -12.03 -9.94 -1.50
N LEU A 134 -10.90 -9.97 -0.83
CA LEU A 134 -9.63 -9.44 -1.30
C LEU A 134 -9.66 -7.93 -1.61
N ASP A 135 -10.24 -7.13 -0.71
CA ASP A 135 -10.34 -5.68 -0.86
C ASP A 135 -11.14 -5.26 -2.11
N ASP A 136 -12.37 -5.68 -2.15
CA ASP A 136 -13.28 -5.37 -3.24
C ASP A 136 -14.02 -4.05 -2.94
N VAL A 137 -13.91 -3.07 -3.83
CA VAL A 137 -14.58 -1.74 -3.70
C VAL A 137 -16.08 -1.84 -3.48
N ARG A 138 -16.71 -2.93 -3.96
CA ARG A 138 -18.15 -3.20 -3.83
C ARG A 138 -18.54 -3.71 -2.43
N TYR A 139 -17.54 -4.18 -1.64
CA TYR A 139 -17.77 -4.84 -0.35
C TYR A 139 -16.94 -4.23 0.77
N GLU A 140 -15.61 -4.42 0.85
CA GLU A 140 -14.80 -3.94 1.97
C GLU A 140 -14.76 -2.42 2.07
N ALA A 141 -14.58 -1.72 0.96
CA ALA A 141 -14.65 -0.26 0.96
C ALA A 141 -16.06 0.22 1.35
N ARG A 142 -17.10 -0.47 0.88
CA ARG A 142 -18.49 -0.17 1.22
C ARG A 142 -18.84 -0.51 2.67
N ASP A 143 -18.20 -1.52 3.30
CA ASP A 143 -18.32 -1.78 4.73
C ASP A 143 -17.89 -0.55 5.55
N VAL A 144 -16.72 0.01 5.22
CA VAL A 144 -16.23 1.24 5.87
C VAL A 144 -17.22 2.38 5.68
N GLN A 145 -17.70 2.56 4.46
CA GLN A 145 -18.66 3.62 4.13
C GLN A 145 -19.97 3.47 4.90
N HIS A 146 -20.47 2.24 5.04
CA HIS A 146 -21.70 1.94 5.80
C HIS A 146 -21.51 2.21 7.29
N LEU A 147 -20.42 1.71 7.90
CA LEU A 147 -20.14 1.93 9.31
C LEU A 147 -19.96 3.42 9.64
N ALA A 148 -19.21 4.17 8.82
CA ALA A 148 -19.07 5.61 8.97
C ALA A 148 -20.41 6.34 8.84
N GLY A 149 -21.27 5.89 7.92
CA GLY A 149 -22.62 6.41 7.72
C GLY A 149 -23.51 6.22 8.95
N LEU A 150 -23.47 5.06 9.60
CA LEU A 150 -24.24 4.80 10.82
C LEU A 150 -23.81 5.73 11.97
N LEU A 151 -22.52 6.00 12.13
CA LEU A 151 -22.01 6.96 13.12
C LEU A 151 -22.44 8.40 12.80
N ALA A 152 -22.50 8.75 11.52
CA ALA A 152 -22.98 10.06 11.06
C ALA A 152 -24.48 10.23 11.31
N ASP A 153 -25.28 9.18 11.09
CA ASP A 153 -26.73 9.20 11.36
C ASP A 153 -27.04 9.37 12.85
N GLN A 154 -26.19 8.84 13.72
CA GLN A 154 -26.26 9.07 15.16
C GLN A 154 -25.79 10.47 15.57
N GLY A 155 -25.26 11.28 14.64
CA GLY A 155 -24.72 12.60 14.92
C GLY A 155 -23.37 12.60 15.64
N ILE A 156 -22.76 11.44 15.87
CA ILE A 156 -21.46 11.33 16.55
C ILE A 156 -20.37 11.95 15.70
N VAL A 157 -20.38 11.66 14.39
CA VAL A 157 -19.36 12.15 13.45
C VAL A 157 -19.94 13.11 12.42
N ASP A 158 -19.08 14.01 11.93
CA ASP A 158 -19.40 14.89 10.82
C ASP A 158 -19.28 14.12 9.49
N PRO A 159 -20.36 13.98 8.69
CA PRO A 159 -20.36 13.24 7.43
C PRO A 159 -19.39 13.78 6.38
N GLN A 160 -18.94 15.03 6.52
CA GLN A 160 -18.02 15.69 5.59
C GLN A 160 -16.56 15.65 6.05
N ARG A 161 -16.28 15.08 7.23
CA ARG A 161 -14.94 15.02 7.85
C ARG A 161 -14.53 13.60 8.20
N VAL A 162 -14.53 12.71 7.18
CA VAL A 162 -14.10 11.31 7.31
C VAL A 162 -12.69 11.17 6.75
N GLY A 163 -11.75 10.71 7.58
CA GLY A 163 -10.40 10.33 7.20
C GLY A 163 -10.22 8.82 7.23
N VAL A 164 -9.38 8.29 6.34
CA VAL A 164 -9.08 6.85 6.25
C VAL A 164 -7.57 6.61 6.23
N THR A 165 -7.12 5.63 6.99
CA THR A 165 -5.71 5.18 7.01
C THR A 165 -5.65 3.70 7.38
N GLY A 166 -4.67 3.00 6.85
CA GLY A 166 -4.46 1.60 7.12
C GLY A 166 -3.20 1.11 6.46
N ILE A 167 -2.72 -0.06 6.87
CA ILE A 167 -1.48 -0.67 6.39
C ILE A 167 -1.79 -1.84 5.47
N SER A 168 -1.00 -2.00 4.36
CA SER A 168 -1.08 -3.15 3.47
C SER A 168 -2.51 -3.33 2.92
N TYR A 169 -3.22 -4.39 3.28
CA TYR A 169 -4.64 -4.61 2.96
C TYR A 169 -5.49 -3.38 3.32
N GLY A 170 -5.35 -2.86 4.54
CA GLY A 170 -6.00 -1.61 4.93
C GLY A 170 -5.47 -0.38 4.20
N GLY A 171 -4.26 -0.44 3.66
CA GLY A 171 -3.71 0.57 2.76
C GLY A 171 -4.44 0.58 1.41
N GLY A 172 -4.74 -0.60 0.84
CA GLY A 172 -5.58 -0.79 -0.35
C GLY A 172 -6.96 -0.18 -0.14
N VAL A 173 -7.69 -0.63 0.90
CA VAL A 173 -9.00 -0.05 1.28
C VAL A 173 -8.94 1.48 1.40
N SER A 174 -7.87 2.01 2.02
CA SER A 174 -7.74 3.46 2.21
C SER A 174 -7.51 4.20 0.88
N LEU A 175 -6.78 3.61 -0.06
CA LEU A 175 -6.55 4.21 -1.38
C LEU A 175 -7.80 4.09 -2.27
N GLU A 176 -8.54 2.99 -2.19
CA GLU A 176 -9.84 2.82 -2.85
C GLU A 176 -10.85 3.84 -2.38
N LEU A 177 -10.97 4.02 -1.06
CA LEU A 177 -11.84 5.04 -0.48
C LEU A 177 -11.43 6.45 -0.89
N ALA A 178 -10.13 6.73 -1.02
CA ALA A 178 -9.65 8.00 -1.56
C ALA A 178 -10.08 8.20 -3.02
N ALA A 179 -9.99 7.16 -3.87
CA ALA A 179 -10.40 7.19 -5.27
C ALA A 179 -11.92 7.33 -5.42
N LEU A 180 -12.70 6.63 -4.61
CA LEU A 180 -14.16 6.75 -4.57
C LEU A 180 -14.61 8.12 -4.04
N ARG A 181 -13.96 8.63 -2.99
CA ARG A 181 -14.20 9.90 -2.32
C ARG A 181 -15.64 10.09 -1.78
N ASP A 182 -16.56 10.46 -2.65
CA ASP A 182 -17.98 10.74 -2.36
C ASP A 182 -18.93 9.79 -3.11
N ARG A 183 -18.43 8.65 -3.55
CA ARG A 183 -19.14 7.63 -4.32
C ARG A 183 -19.07 6.27 -3.63
N VAL A 184 -20.04 5.42 -3.92
CA VAL A 184 -20.12 4.01 -3.49
C VAL A 184 -20.16 3.15 -4.74
N ALA A 185 -19.40 2.06 -4.76
CA ALA A 185 -19.51 1.03 -5.78
C ALA A 185 -20.63 0.04 -5.41
N LEU A 186 -21.60 -0.14 -6.31
CA LEU A 186 -22.66 -1.15 -6.19
C LEU A 186 -22.14 -2.53 -6.63
N PRO A 187 -22.85 -3.63 -6.32
CA PRO A 187 -22.42 -4.97 -6.72
C PRO A 187 -22.24 -5.18 -8.23
N ASP A 188 -22.91 -4.38 -9.06
CA ASP A 188 -22.74 -4.37 -10.52
C ASP A 188 -21.58 -3.45 -11.01
N GLY A 189 -20.81 -2.87 -10.08
CA GLY A 189 -19.73 -1.93 -10.38
C GLY A 189 -20.18 -0.50 -10.63
N THR A 190 -21.48 -0.22 -10.65
CA THR A 190 -22.00 1.15 -10.84
C THR A 190 -21.62 2.05 -9.67
N LEU A 191 -21.10 3.25 -9.97
CA LEU A 191 -20.78 4.26 -8.97
C LEU A 191 -21.97 5.21 -8.73
N VAL A 192 -22.41 5.30 -7.48
CA VAL A 192 -23.47 6.21 -7.04
C VAL A 192 -22.97 7.17 -5.96
N PRO A 193 -23.64 8.32 -5.72
CA PRO A 193 -23.27 9.21 -4.61
C PRO A 193 -23.29 8.47 -3.27
N TRP A 194 -22.28 8.71 -2.44
CA TRP A 194 -22.22 8.16 -1.09
C TRP A 194 -23.16 8.92 -0.16
N THR A 195 -24.18 8.22 0.33
CA THR A 195 -25.06 8.68 1.40
C THR A 195 -25.02 7.70 2.57
N SER A 196 -25.16 8.22 3.80
CA SER A 196 -25.41 7.36 4.97
C SER A 196 -26.72 6.59 4.81
N PRO A 197 -26.98 5.55 5.60
CA PRO A 197 -28.29 4.89 5.62
C PRO A 197 -29.46 5.82 5.88
N GLY A 198 -29.25 6.89 6.69
CA GLY A 198 -30.24 7.95 6.96
C GLY A 198 -30.28 9.07 5.91
N GLY A 199 -29.56 8.95 4.78
CA GLY A 199 -29.61 9.88 3.66
C GLY A 199 -28.68 11.10 3.76
N ARG A 200 -27.74 11.15 4.69
CA ARG A 200 -26.75 12.23 4.78
C ARG A 200 -25.69 12.08 3.70
N ALA A 201 -25.38 13.13 2.95
CA ALA A 201 -24.27 13.13 1.99
C ALA A 201 -22.94 12.99 2.74
N MET A 202 -22.13 12.00 2.32
CA MET A 202 -20.86 11.62 2.95
C MET A 202 -19.69 11.86 1.99
N ARG A 203 -18.48 12.05 2.56
CA ARG A 203 -17.25 12.04 1.74
C ARG A 203 -16.01 11.68 2.56
N ILE A 204 -15.00 11.16 1.88
CA ILE A 204 -13.63 11.10 2.39
C ILE A 204 -13.00 12.48 2.25
N ALA A 205 -12.59 13.06 3.36
CA ALA A 205 -11.94 14.37 3.43
C ALA A 205 -10.41 14.28 3.30
N GLY A 206 -9.81 13.15 3.67
CA GLY A 206 -8.38 12.88 3.53
C GLY A 206 -8.05 11.41 3.73
N ALA A 207 -6.98 10.96 3.08
CA ALA A 207 -6.50 9.58 3.17
C ALA A 207 -4.98 9.54 3.38
N VAL A 208 -4.52 8.54 4.16
CA VAL A 208 -3.10 8.22 4.33
C VAL A 208 -2.93 6.71 4.26
N PRO A 209 -2.94 6.13 3.05
CA PRO A 209 -2.64 4.71 2.84
C PRO A 209 -1.15 4.44 3.10
N GLU A 210 -0.86 3.37 3.87
CA GLU A 210 0.47 2.89 4.19
C GLU A 210 0.74 1.59 3.45
N ILE A 211 1.83 1.56 2.67
CA ILE A 211 2.24 0.45 1.80
C ILE A 211 1.06 -0.17 1.02
N PRO A 212 0.25 0.67 0.34
CA PRO A 212 -0.84 0.19 -0.49
C PRO A 212 -0.33 -0.35 -1.82
N TRP A 213 -1.19 -1.10 -2.50
CA TRP A 213 -1.12 -1.22 -3.96
C TRP A 213 -2.03 -0.20 -4.63
N SER A 214 -1.79 0.06 -5.91
CA SER A 214 -2.71 0.80 -6.78
C SER A 214 -3.33 -0.10 -7.85
N ASP A 215 -2.61 -1.13 -8.29
CA ASP A 215 -3.07 -2.18 -9.18
C ASP A 215 -2.66 -3.54 -8.60
N LEU A 216 -3.63 -4.28 -8.05
CA LEU A 216 -3.36 -5.54 -7.36
C LEU A 216 -2.89 -6.63 -8.33
N ALA A 217 -3.46 -6.67 -9.53
CA ALA A 217 -3.07 -7.65 -10.52
C ALA A 217 -1.60 -7.46 -10.95
N TYR A 218 -1.21 -6.23 -11.26
CA TYR A 218 0.17 -5.90 -11.58
C TYR A 218 1.10 -6.11 -10.38
N SER A 219 0.67 -5.74 -9.17
CA SER A 219 1.48 -5.90 -7.96
C SER A 219 1.87 -7.36 -7.71
N LEU A 220 0.94 -8.30 -7.94
CA LEU A 220 1.16 -9.73 -7.68
C LEU A 220 1.78 -10.47 -8.87
N LEU A 221 1.51 -10.00 -10.11
CA LEU A 221 1.96 -10.59 -11.37
C LEU A 221 2.60 -9.54 -12.29
N PRO A 222 3.67 -8.87 -11.88
CA PRO A 222 4.30 -7.84 -12.70
C PRO A 222 4.86 -8.43 -14.00
N ASN A 223 4.61 -7.76 -15.13
CA ASN A 223 5.13 -8.12 -16.44
C ASN A 223 6.25 -7.19 -16.95
N GLY A 224 6.57 -6.14 -16.17
CA GLY A 224 7.63 -5.17 -16.48
C GLY A 224 7.25 -4.08 -17.49
N ARG A 225 5.97 -3.95 -17.87
CA ARG A 225 5.53 -2.97 -18.87
C ARG A 225 5.21 -1.60 -18.28
N THR A 226 4.91 -1.50 -16.99
CA THR A 226 4.69 -0.23 -16.29
C THR A 226 6.02 0.42 -15.94
N LEU A 227 6.17 1.70 -16.31
CA LEU A 227 7.34 2.52 -16.00
C LEU A 227 6.94 3.66 -15.05
N ASP A 228 7.85 4.09 -14.19
CA ASP A 228 7.60 5.12 -13.17
C ASP A 228 7.31 6.51 -13.75
N TYR A 229 7.45 6.70 -15.05
CA TYR A 229 7.19 7.94 -15.81
C TYR A 229 6.10 7.79 -16.88
N THR A 230 5.33 6.70 -16.87
CA THR A 230 4.23 6.49 -17.81
C THR A 230 2.89 6.30 -17.09
N ILE A 231 1.82 6.54 -17.84
CA ILE A 231 0.45 6.20 -17.46
C ILE A 231 0.06 4.99 -18.31
N THR A 232 -0.24 3.88 -17.69
CA THR A 232 -0.69 2.64 -18.36
C THR A 232 -2.21 2.62 -18.50
N GLY A 233 -2.69 2.05 -19.58
CA GLY A 233 -4.11 1.78 -19.76
C GLY A 233 -4.57 0.54 -18.97
N PRO A 234 -5.87 0.39 -18.70
CA PRO A 234 -6.39 -0.70 -17.87
C PRO A 234 -6.24 -2.09 -18.49
N THR A 235 -5.88 -2.19 -19.77
CA THR A 235 -5.72 -3.48 -20.48
C THR A 235 -4.28 -3.93 -20.64
N ASP A 236 -3.31 -3.07 -20.34
CA ASP A 236 -1.89 -3.35 -20.65
C ASP A 236 -1.20 -4.20 -19.57
N ASP A 237 -1.76 -4.23 -18.36
CA ASP A 237 -1.09 -4.80 -17.19
C ASP A 237 -1.14 -6.32 -17.11
N LEU A 238 -2.05 -6.98 -17.85
CA LEU A 238 -2.27 -8.43 -17.77
C LEU A 238 -2.16 -9.18 -19.10
N ASP A 239 -1.72 -8.52 -20.16
CA ASP A 239 -1.54 -9.16 -21.46
C ASP A 239 -0.06 -9.15 -21.93
N PRO A 240 0.66 -10.25 -21.75
CA PRO A 240 0.32 -11.45 -21.00
C PRO A 240 0.41 -11.24 -19.48
N PRO A 241 -0.21 -12.13 -18.67
CA PRO A 241 0.00 -12.17 -17.22
C PRO A 241 1.49 -12.22 -16.90
N GLY A 242 1.91 -11.46 -15.89
CA GLY A 242 3.30 -11.35 -15.50
C GLY A 242 3.86 -12.58 -14.76
N VAL A 243 4.90 -12.36 -14.00
CA VAL A 243 5.57 -13.38 -13.19
C VAL A 243 5.05 -13.28 -11.76
N LEU A 244 4.44 -14.37 -11.26
CA LEU A 244 3.86 -14.40 -9.92
C LEU A 244 4.93 -14.20 -8.83
N LYS A 245 4.71 -13.30 -7.88
CA LYS A 245 5.51 -13.15 -6.64
C LYS A 245 5.18 -14.31 -5.69
N GLN A 246 5.73 -15.48 -5.98
CA GLN A 246 5.31 -16.78 -5.43
C GLN A 246 5.40 -16.86 -3.90
N SER A 247 6.51 -16.44 -3.30
CA SER A 247 6.68 -16.56 -1.84
C SER A 247 5.67 -15.68 -1.10
N TYR A 248 5.41 -14.46 -1.57
CA TYR A 248 4.39 -13.59 -1.01
C TYR A 248 2.98 -14.17 -1.18
N VAL A 249 2.61 -14.52 -2.41
CA VAL A 249 1.24 -15.00 -2.70
C VAL A 249 0.93 -16.27 -1.93
N SER A 250 1.89 -17.22 -1.85
CA SER A 250 1.68 -18.44 -1.07
C SER A 250 1.62 -18.18 0.43
N GLY A 251 2.46 -17.28 0.95
CA GLY A 251 2.43 -16.89 2.36
C GLY A 251 1.13 -16.19 2.75
N LEU A 252 0.66 -15.25 1.92
CA LEU A 252 -0.60 -14.54 2.13
C LEU A 252 -1.80 -15.50 2.04
N PHE A 253 -1.82 -16.40 1.04
CA PHE A 253 -2.88 -17.39 0.92
C PHE A 253 -2.96 -18.30 2.15
N GLY A 254 -1.82 -18.82 2.62
CA GLY A 254 -1.76 -19.63 3.85
C GLY A 254 -2.19 -18.85 5.09
N SER A 255 -1.75 -17.60 5.23
CA SER A 255 -2.16 -16.72 6.33
C SER A 255 -3.66 -16.43 6.32
N GLY A 256 -4.25 -16.14 5.14
CA GLY A 256 -5.68 -15.92 5.00
C GLY A 256 -6.51 -17.15 5.38
N ALA A 257 -6.03 -18.36 5.01
CA ALA A 257 -6.67 -19.62 5.41
C ALA A 257 -6.61 -19.87 6.94
N ALA A 258 -5.55 -19.40 7.59
CA ALA A 258 -5.36 -19.56 9.03
C ALA A 258 -6.16 -18.57 9.89
N THR A 259 -6.40 -17.34 9.36
CA THR A 259 -6.98 -16.24 10.14
C THR A 259 -8.36 -15.81 9.67
N GLY A 260 -8.84 -16.36 8.55
CA GLY A 260 -10.08 -15.97 7.92
C GLY A 260 -10.85 -17.15 7.31
N TYR A 261 -11.82 -16.81 6.47
CA TYR A 261 -12.68 -17.77 5.79
C TYR A 261 -12.82 -17.38 4.32
N TYR A 262 -12.37 -18.24 3.43
CA TYR A 262 -12.56 -18.09 1.98
C TYR A 262 -13.96 -18.52 1.57
N ALA A 263 -14.43 -17.98 0.46
CA ALA A 263 -15.65 -18.47 -0.16
C ALA A 263 -15.52 -19.98 -0.45
N PRO A 264 -16.58 -20.78 -0.20
CA PRO A 264 -16.58 -22.16 -0.65
C PRO A 264 -16.39 -22.24 -2.17
N PRO A 265 -15.71 -23.27 -2.69
CA PRO A 265 -15.45 -23.41 -4.12
C PRO A 265 -16.72 -23.24 -4.97
N GLY A 266 -16.70 -22.33 -5.93
CA GLY A 266 -17.80 -22.03 -6.83
C GLY A 266 -19.00 -21.28 -6.21
N ALA A 267 -18.95 -20.92 -4.93
CA ALA A 267 -20.03 -20.17 -4.26
C ALA A 267 -20.11 -18.71 -4.71
N ASP A 268 -18.99 -18.12 -5.07
CA ASP A 268 -18.88 -16.73 -5.51
C ASP A 268 -17.69 -16.56 -6.47
N PRO A 269 -17.94 -16.50 -7.78
CA PRO A 269 -16.86 -16.39 -8.78
C PRO A 269 -15.96 -15.15 -8.57
N ASP A 270 -16.53 -14.07 -8.04
CA ASP A 270 -15.84 -12.80 -7.79
C ASP A 270 -15.04 -12.81 -6.47
N ALA A 271 -15.03 -13.93 -5.74
CA ALA A 271 -14.29 -14.11 -4.49
C ALA A 271 -13.75 -15.55 -4.30
N ASP A 272 -13.67 -16.35 -5.38
CA ASP A 272 -13.14 -17.73 -5.31
C ASP A 272 -11.60 -17.70 -5.28
N LEU A 273 -11.06 -17.12 -4.18
CA LEU A 273 -9.61 -16.98 -4.01
C LEU A 273 -8.84 -18.31 -4.06
N PRO A 274 -9.39 -19.45 -3.57
CA PRO A 274 -8.75 -20.74 -3.77
C PRO A 274 -8.59 -21.13 -5.25
N ALA A 275 -9.62 -20.89 -6.07
CA ALA A 275 -9.53 -21.16 -7.51
C ALA A 275 -8.55 -20.19 -8.19
N TRP A 276 -8.57 -18.90 -7.85
CA TRP A 276 -7.64 -17.91 -8.39
C TRP A 276 -6.19 -18.26 -8.05
N TYR A 277 -5.93 -18.62 -6.79
CA TYR A 277 -4.62 -19.08 -6.34
C TYR A 277 -4.14 -20.30 -7.14
N ALA A 278 -5.01 -21.29 -7.35
CA ALA A 278 -4.68 -22.49 -8.11
C ALA A 278 -4.30 -22.17 -9.57
N VAL A 279 -5.05 -21.28 -10.24
CA VAL A 279 -4.78 -20.86 -11.63
C VAL A 279 -3.39 -20.24 -11.75
N PHE A 280 -3.06 -19.24 -10.91
CA PHE A 280 -1.80 -18.51 -11.04
C PHE A 280 -0.58 -19.30 -10.52
N THR A 281 -0.76 -20.16 -9.52
CA THR A 281 0.33 -21.02 -9.04
C THR A 281 0.63 -22.19 -9.98
N ALA A 282 -0.37 -22.67 -10.73
CA ALA A 282 -0.14 -23.65 -11.80
C ALA A 282 0.73 -23.07 -12.93
N GLY A 283 0.57 -21.79 -13.23
CA GLY A 283 1.37 -21.04 -14.21
C GLY A 283 1.06 -21.36 -15.66
N GLU A 284 2.03 -21.09 -16.52
CA GLU A 284 1.86 -21.18 -17.98
C GLU A 284 1.73 -22.65 -18.49
N PRO A 285 0.97 -22.88 -19.57
CA PRO A 285 0.10 -21.88 -20.23
C PRO A 285 -1.08 -21.53 -19.33
N TYR A 286 -1.31 -20.24 -19.15
CA TYR A 286 -2.51 -19.80 -18.43
C TYR A 286 -3.75 -20.20 -19.21
N GLY A 287 -4.70 -20.86 -18.52
CA GLY A 287 -5.98 -21.24 -19.09
C GLY A 287 -6.91 -20.03 -19.30
N PRO A 288 -8.08 -20.24 -19.94
CA PRO A 288 -9.04 -19.17 -20.22
C PRO A 288 -9.59 -18.50 -18.96
N GLN A 289 -9.40 -19.10 -17.77
CA GLN A 289 -9.82 -18.52 -16.49
C GLN A 289 -8.93 -17.36 -16.01
N ALA A 290 -7.67 -17.28 -16.44
CA ALA A 290 -6.75 -16.26 -15.96
C ALA A 290 -7.16 -14.84 -16.37
N GLU A 291 -7.67 -14.67 -17.58
CA GLU A 291 -8.10 -13.36 -18.09
C GLU A 291 -9.30 -12.78 -17.33
N PRO A 292 -10.41 -13.51 -17.09
CA PRO A 292 -11.49 -13.03 -16.24
C PRO A 292 -11.04 -12.65 -14.82
N ILE A 293 -10.18 -13.46 -14.19
CA ILE A 293 -9.65 -13.16 -12.86
C ILE A 293 -8.85 -11.86 -12.89
N GLY A 294 -8.01 -11.69 -13.90
CA GLY A 294 -7.22 -10.46 -14.06
C GLY A 294 -8.10 -9.23 -14.26
N ARG A 295 -9.16 -9.33 -15.05
CA ARG A 295 -10.14 -8.23 -15.21
C ARG A 295 -10.88 -7.92 -13.89
N GLU A 296 -11.25 -8.94 -13.13
CA GLU A 296 -11.87 -8.78 -11.81
C GLU A 296 -10.93 -8.03 -10.86
N LEU A 297 -9.67 -8.49 -10.74
CA LEU A 297 -8.65 -7.84 -9.92
C LEU A 297 -8.42 -6.37 -10.33
N ALA A 298 -8.37 -6.07 -11.62
CA ALA A 298 -8.21 -4.71 -12.10
C ALA A 298 -9.45 -3.87 -11.80
N ALA A 299 -10.64 -4.35 -12.13
CA ALA A 299 -11.86 -3.54 -12.06
C ALA A 299 -12.33 -3.27 -10.62
N HIS A 300 -12.12 -4.21 -9.69
CA HIS A 300 -12.76 -4.16 -8.38
C HIS A 300 -11.81 -4.21 -7.18
N HIS A 301 -10.53 -4.54 -7.39
CA HIS A 301 -9.52 -4.67 -6.33
C HIS A 301 -8.32 -3.73 -6.54
N SER A 302 -8.47 -2.74 -7.40
CA SER A 302 -7.37 -1.87 -7.82
C SER A 302 -7.81 -0.41 -7.85
N PRO A 303 -7.37 0.41 -6.89
CA PRO A 303 -7.72 1.84 -6.84
C PRO A 303 -7.39 2.61 -8.13
N TYR A 304 -6.35 2.17 -8.84
CA TYR A 304 -5.94 2.76 -10.11
C TYR A 304 -7.03 2.72 -11.19
N HIS A 305 -7.88 1.70 -11.18
CA HIS A 305 -8.92 1.52 -12.19
C HIS A 305 -10.30 2.06 -11.77
N VAL A 306 -10.46 2.54 -10.54
CA VAL A 306 -11.66 3.30 -10.15
C VAL A 306 -11.83 4.48 -11.13
N ASP A 307 -13.07 4.77 -11.53
CA ASP A 307 -13.37 5.89 -12.42
C ASP A 307 -12.83 7.21 -11.88
N HIS A 308 -11.89 7.82 -12.59
CA HIS A 308 -11.25 9.08 -12.28
C HIS A 308 -11.95 10.31 -12.90
N SER A 309 -13.22 10.21 -13.29
CA SER A 309 -14.00 11.37 -13.74
C SER A 309 -14.09 12.48 -12.68
N ARG A 310 -13.84 12.13 -11.40
CA ARG A 310 -13.73 13.05 -10.27
C ARG A 310 -12.38 12.93 -9.59
N PRO A 311 -11.82 14.04 -9.05
CA PRO A 311 -10.56 14.01 -8.33
C PRO A 311 -10.68 13.14 -7.06
N PRO A 312 -9.67 12.34 -6.72
CA PRO A 312 -9.64 11.61 -5.45
C PRO A 312 -9.61 12.57 -4.25
N ALA A 313 -9.82 12.05 -3.05
CA ALA A 313 -9.62 12.80 -1.82
C ALA A 313 -8.16 13.25 -1.67
N PRO A 314 -7.87 14.32 -0.90
CA PRO A 314 -6.51 14.66 -0.50
C PRO A 314 -5.77 13.44 0.07
N THR A 315 -4.63 13.03 -0.54
CA THR A 315 -3.98 11.75 -0.23
C THR A 315 -2.47 11.90 -0.01
N LEU A 316 -1.96 11.37 1.11
CA LEU A 316 -0.53 11.13 1.35
C LEU A 316 -0.28 9.62 1.23
N ILE A 317 0.39 9.18 0.17
CA ILE A 317 0.73 7.76 -0.03
C ILE A 317 2.12 7.50 0.53
N ALA A 318 2.25 6.49 1.41
CA ALA A 318 3.51 6.08 1.99
C ALA A 318 3.88 4.66 1.55
N ASN A 319 5.00 4.48 0.83
CA ASN A 319 5.56 3.18 0.45
C ASN A 319 7.05 3.09 0.83
N GLY A 320 7.62 1.90 0.76
CA GLY A 320 9.00 1.64 1.15
C GLY A 320 9.87 1.11 0.02
N PHE A 321 11.15 1.51 0.03
CA PHE A 321 12.15 1.04 -0.93
C PHE A 321 12.57 -0.42 -0.70
N THR A 322 12.27 -0.97 0.47
CA THR A 322 12.52 -2.37 0.83
C THR A 322 11.24 -3.23 0.78
N ASP A 323 10.18 -2.69 0.20
CA ASP A 323 8.93 -3.42 -0.03
C ASP A 323 8.94 -4.10 -1.40
N ASP A 324 9.03 -5.41 -1.41
CA ASP A 324 9.00 -6.20 -2.66
C ASP A 324 7.59 -6.69 -3.01
N LEU A 325 6.61 -6.54 -2.11
CA LEU A 325 5.21 -6.89 -2.39
C LEU A 325 4.49 -5.74 -3.10
N PHE A 326 4.42 -4.56 -2.45
CA PHE A 326 3.81 -3.33 -2.97
C PHE A 326 4.86 -2.21 -3.01
N PRO A 327 5.77 -2.26 -4.00
CA PRO A 327 6.88 -1.34 -4.06
C PRO A 327 6.45 0.10 -4.39
N VAL A 328 7.41 1.01 -4.33
CA VAL A 328 7.21 2.46 -4.53
C VAL A 328 6.50 2.81 -5.84
N ASP A 329 6.65 2.02 -6.89
CA ASP A 329 5.98 2.22 -8.19
C ASP A 329 4.45 2.10 -8.09
N GLU A 330 3.90 1.44 -7.08
CA GLU A 330 2.46 1.44 -6.83
C GLU A 330 1.94 2.86 -6.50
N ALA A 331 2.63 3.57 -5.60
CA ALA A 331 2.28 4.96 -5.31
C ALA A 331 2.48 5.87 -6.53
N LEU A 332 3.58 5.66 -7.28
CA LEU A 332 3.89 6.46 -8.48
C LEU A 332 2.86 6.29 -9.59
N ARG A 333 2.34 5.07 -9.79
CA ARG A 333 1.28 4.80 -10.78
C ARG A 333 0.03 5.64 -10.49
N PHE A 334 -0.48 5.60 -9.25
CA PHE A 334 -1.64 6.40 -8.85
C PHE A 334 -1.38 7.90 -8.89
N TRP A 335 -0.18 8.33 -8.43
CA TRP A 335 0.27 9.71 -8.49
C TRP A 335 0.28 10.24 -9.92
N ASN A 336 0.91 9.51 -10.84
CA ASN A 336 1.09 9.94 -12.24
C ASN A 336 -0.27 10.15 -12.92
N ARG A 337 -1.19 9.20 -12.77
CA ARG A 337 -2.55 9.30 -13.32
C ARG A 337 -3.30 10.49 -12.71
N THR A 338 -3.30 10.59 -11.39
CA THR A 338 -4.00 11.70 -10.71
C THR A 338 -3.43 13.06 -11.11
N ARG A 339 -2.12 13.21 -11.23
CA ARG A 339 -1.49 14.47 -11.63
C ARG A 339 -1.80 14.85 -13.07
N ALA A 340 -1.94 13.87 -13.95
CA ALA A 340 -2.34 14.11 -15.34
C ALA A 340 -3.81 14.54 -15.48
N GLU A 341 -4.70 13.85 -14.78
CA GLU A 341 -6.14 14.06 -14.90
C GLU A 341 -6.65 15.18 -13.97
N HIS A 342 -6.06 15.33 -12.77
CA HIS A 342 -6.47 16.27 -11.73
C HIS A 342 -5.27 16.98 -11.07
N PRO A 343 -4.53 17.83 -11.79
CA PRO A 343 -3.26 18.42 -11.32
C PRO A 343 -3.41 19.28 -10.05
N GLY A 344 -4.63 19.74 -9.74
CA GLY A 344 -4.94 20.54 -8.54
C GLY A 344 -5.25 19.71 -7.28
N THR A 345 -5.31 18.38 -7.38
CA THR A 345 -5.61 17.54 -6.22
C THR A 345 -4.45 17.56 -5.22
N PRO A 346 -4.70 17.85 -3.92
CA PRO A 346 -3.68 17.73 -2.89
C PRO A 346 -3.21 16.28 -2.77
N MET A 347 -1.98 16.03 -3.17
CA MET A 347 -1.38 14.71 -3.08
C MET A 347 0.11 14.84 -2.78
N SER A 348 0.64 13.96 -1.93
CA SER A 348 2.06 13.87 -1.62
C SER A 348 2.50 12.43 -1.47
N LEU A 349 3.79 12.18 -1.70
CA LEU A 349 4.42 10.88 -1.62
C LEU A 349 5.48 10.87 -0.53
N LEU A 350 5.49 9.83 0.29
CA LEU A 350 6.47 9.62 1.34
C LEU A 350 7.09 8.23 1.17
N PHE A 351 8.38 8.17 0.89
CA PHE A 351 9.11 6.92 0.68
C PHE A 351 10.18 6.72 1.74
N LEU A 352 10.21 5.54 2.35
CA LEU A 352 11.00 5.25 3.55
C LEU A 352 11.75 3.92 3.42
N ASP A 353 12.62 3.63 4.41
CA ASP A 353 13.21 2.30 4.58
C ASP A 353 12.28 1.41 5.42
N PHE A 354 11.11 1.13 4.88
CA PHE A 354 10.09 0.30 5.51
C PHE A 354 9.31 -0.49 4.45
N GLY A 355 8.38 -1.36 4.85
CA GLY A 355 7.58 -2.17 3.94
C GLY A 355 7.15 -3.51 4.55
N HIS A 356 6.77 -4.45 3.69
CA HIS A 356 6.40 -5.81 4.06
C HIS A 356 7.61 -6.61 4.57
N ALA A 357 7.63 -7.92 4.39
CA ALA A 357 8.55 -8.83 5.07
C ALA A 357 10.04 -8.48 4.96
N ARG A 358 10.52 -7.91 3.84
CA ARG A 358 11.90 -7.45 3.71
C ARG A 358 12.11 -6.02 4.24
N GLY A 359 11.05 -5.30 4.56
CA GLY A 359 11.12 -3.94 5.10
C GLY A 359 11.86 -3.89 6.42
N GLN A 360 12.75 -2.90 6.60
CA GLN A 360 13.48 -2.75 7.84
C GLN A 360 12.64 -2.10 8.95
N ASN A 361 11.63 -1.33 8.58
CA ASN A 361 10.66 -0.70 9.49
C ASN A 361 11.34 0.01 10.68
N LYS A 362 12.37 0.79 10.38
CA LYS A 362 13.20 1.46 11.39
C LYS A 362 12.34 2.35 12.28
N PRO A 363 12.52 2.31 13.61
CA PRO A 363 11.70 3.10 14.54
C PRO A 363 11.66 4.60 14.22
N ALA A 364 12.78 5.19 13.77
CA ALA A 364 12.86 6.60 13.40
C ALA A 364 12.03 6.91 12.14
N ASP A 365 12.06 6.02 11.14
CA ASP A 365 11.27 6.15 9.91
C ASP A 365 9.78 5.99 10.19
N VAL A 366 9.41 5.02 11.03
CA VAL A 366 8.03 4.82 11.49
C VAL A 366 7.53 6.05 12.25
N ALA A 367 8.34 6.61 13.17
CA ALA A 367 7.98 7.83 13.90
C ALA A 367 7.82 9.03 12.95
N HIS A 368 8.69 9.15 11.94
CA HIS A 368 8.60 10.17 10.91
C HIS A 368 7.30 10.05 10.09
N TYR A 369 6.99 8.83 9.65
CA TYR A 369 5.71 8.54 8.98
C TYR A 369 4.50 8.95 9.84
N GLN A 370 4.49 8.57 11.13
CA GLN A 370 3.40 8.91 12.04
C GLN A 370 3.17 10.43 12.15
N GLN A 371 4.25 11.22 12.23
CA GLN A 371 4.14 12.69 12.26
C GLN A 371 3.50 13.24 10.96
N ARG A 372 3.93 12.72 9.78
CA ARG A 372 3.37 13.12 8.50
C ARG A 372 1.89 12.73 8.37
N ARG A 373 1.54 11.53 8.84
CA ARG A 373 0.17 11.01 8.87
C ARG A 373 -0.76 11.87 9.70
N TYR A 374 -0.35 12.24 10.92
CA TYR A 374 -1.15 13.12 11.77
C TYR A 374 -1.32 14.51 11.16
N ALA A 375 -0.24 15.12 10.68
CA ALA A 375 -0.31 16.44 10.06
C ALA A 375 -1.27 16.46 8.84
N TRP A 376 -1.23 15.41 8.01
CA TRP A 376 -2.12 15.29 6.86
C TRP A 376 -3.60 15.23 7.27
N MET A 377 -3.91 14.37 8.25
CA MET A 377 -5.28 14.24 8.77
C MET A 377 -5.74 15.53 9.46
N ASP A 378 -4.89 16.15 10.29
CA ASP A 378 -5.23 17.42 10.93
C ASP A 378 -5.54 18.50 9.87
N ARG A 379 -4.80 18.56 8.77
CA ARG A 379 -5.03 19.52 7.68
C ARG A 379 -6.34 19.28 6.95
N TYR A 380 -6.59 18.07 6.48
CA TYR A 380 -7.65 17.79 5.52
C TYR A 380 -8.94 17.28 6.16
N VAL A 381 -8.86 16.59 7.28
CA VAL A 381 -10.03 16.03 7.97
C VAL A 381 -10.53 16.95 9.08
N LYS A 382 -9.62 17.50 9.89
CA LYS A 382 -10.01 18.51 10.91
C LYS A 382 -10.17 19.90 10.34
N GLY A 383 -9.50 20.23 9.25
CA GLY A 383 -9.49 21.55 8.66
C GLY A 383 -8.49 22.52 9.31
N ASP A 384 -7.46 22.00 9.99
CA ASP A 384 -6.41 22.84 10.59
C ASP A 384 -5.50 23.40 9.51
N ALA A 385 -5.72 24.65 9.14
CA ALA A 385 -4.94 25.34 8.11
C ALA A 385 -3.45 25.49 8.47
N THR A 386 -3.06 25.31 9.72
CA THR A 386 -1.69 25.50 10.22
C THR A 386 -0.89 24.18 10.25
N ALA A 387 -1.55 23.03 10.06
CA ALA A 387 -0.87 21.74 10.07
C ALA A 387 0.22 21.66 8.99
N PRO A 388 1.47 21.25 9.34
CA PRO A 388 2.63 21.30 8.45
C PRO A 388 2.66 20.08 7.51
N VAL A 389 1.79 20.05 6.49
CA VAL A 389 1.71 18.94 5.55
C VAL A 389 2.89 18.87 4.59
N LEU A 390 3.28 17.66 4.24
CA LEU A 390 4.23 17.42 3.16
C LEU A 390 3.68 17.94 1.83
N GLN A 391 4.55 18.56 1.04
CA GLN A 391 4.27 18.97 -0.34
C GLN A 391 5.22 18.24 -1.29
N GLY A 392 4.67 17.62 -2.33
CA GLY A 392 5.47 16.87 -3.31
C GLY A 392 5.93 15.50 -2.80
N VAL A 393 7.20 15.21 -2.92
CA VAL A 393 7.80 13.91 -2.62
C VAL A 393 8.90 14.06 -1.58
N GLU A 394 8.89 13.19 -0.57
CA GLU A 394 9.94 13.06 0.43
C GLU A 394 10.44 11.61 0.46
N ALA A 395 11.76 11.42 0.52
CA ALA A 395 12.38 10.09 0.50
C ALA A 395 13.48 9.97 1.56
N LEU A 396 13.49 8.83 2.26
CA LEU A 396 14.58 8.35 3.10
C LEU A 396 15.16 7.08 2.47
N THR A 397 16.51 6.98 2.41
CA THR A 397 17.15 5.85 1.73
C THR A 397 17.27 4.62 2.62
N GLN A 398 17.21 3.45 2.00
CA GLN A 398 17.64 2.19 2.61
C GLN A 398 19.12 2.30 3.04
N THR A 399 19.44 1.77 4.20
CA THR A 399 20.81 1.69 4.71
C THR A 399 21.06 0.37 5.45
N CYS A 400 22.28 -0.12 5.40
CA CYS A 400 22.73 -1.30 6.13
C CYS A 400 23.94 -0.95 7.02
N PRO A 401 24.05 -1.56 8.22
CA PRO A 401 23.12 -2.52 8.81
C PRO A 401 21.78 -1.89 9.20
N ALA A 402 20.79 -2.70 9.58
CA ALA A 402 19.45 -2.24 9.97
C ALA A 402 19.46 -1.19 11.12
N SER A 403 20.50 -1.18 11.96
CA SER A 403 20.70 -0.20 13.03
C SER A 403 21.19 1.17 12.52
N ALA A 404 21.69 1.26 11.28
CA ALA A 404 22.13 2.53 10.72
C ALA A 404 20.91 3.43 10.41
N PRO A 405 20.98 4.74 10.69
CA PRO A 405 19.89 5.65 10.34
C PRO A 405 19.72 5.74 8.82
N SER A 406 18.49 5.86 8.36
CA SER A 406 18.19 6.11 6.96
C SER A 406 18.76 7.44 6.49
N GLY A 407 19.23 7.52 5.24
CA GLY A 407 19.73 8.76 4.66
C GLY A 407 18.61 9.70 4.26
N GLY A 408 18.84 11.01 4.34
CA GLY A 408 17.83 12.02 4.00
C GLY A 408 17.33 12.78 5.24
N PRO A 409 16.08 13.32 5.26
CA PRO A 409 15.08 13.26 4.19
C PRO A 409 15.43 14.11 2.96
N TYR A 410 15.22 13.56 1.77
CA TYR A 410 15.37 14.24 0.49
C TYR A 410 14.00 14.68 -0.01
N ARG A 411 13.85 15.94 -0.46
CA ARG A 411 12.58 16.53 -0.86
C ARG A 411 12.65 17.14 -2.25
N ALA A 412 11.56 16.99 -3.01
CA ALA A 412 11.38 17.66 -4.29
C ALA A 412 9.88 17.84 -4.59
N PRO A 413 9.53 18.80 -5.47
CA PRO A 413 8.13 19.00 -5.87
C PRO A 413 7.56 17.82 -6.68
N THR A 414 8.40 17.04 -7.37
CA THR A 414 8.00 15.87 -8.17
C THR A 414 9.00 14.73 -8.01
N TRP A 415 8.59 13.51 -8.35
CA TRP A 415 9.46 12.33 -8.37
C TRP A 415 10.70 12.56 -9.23
N ARG A 416 10.53 13.03 -10.44
CA ARG A 416 11.62 13.32 -11.37
C ARG A 416 12.63 14.34 -10.83
N ALA A 417 12.19 15.30 -10.05
CA ALA A 417 13.06 16.32 -9.47
C ALA A 417 13.94 15.80 -8.32
N LEU A 418 13.61 14.63 -7.73
CA LEU A 418 14.44 13.98 -6.71
C LEU A 418 15.77 13.45 -7.26
N HIS A 419 15.83 13.11 -8.56
CA HIS A 419 17.00 12.50 -9.20
C HIS A 419 17.47 13.30 -10.42
N PRO A 420 18.13 14.45 -10.19
CA PRO A 420 18.61 15.33 -11.25
C PRO A 420 19.81 14.78 -12.03
N GLY A 421 20.40 13.67 -11.59
CA GLY A 421 21.54 13.03 -12.24
C GLY A 421 21.27 11.60 -12.68
N GLU A 422 22.18 11.07 -13.48
CA GLU A 422 22.15 9.70 -14.00
C GLU A 422 23.53 9.08 -14.01
N VAL A 423 23.67 7.85 -13.52
CA VAL A 423 24.84 7.00 -13.77
C VAL A 423 24.45 5.96 -14.80
N ARG A 424 25.29 5.75 -15.82
CA ARG A 424 24.89 5.04 -17.03
C ARG A 424 25.95 4.04 -17.50
N LEU A 425 25.48 2.86 -17.93
CA LEU A 425 26.29 1.87 -18.62
C LEU A 425 25.71 1.57 -19.99
N ARG A 426 26.56 1.58 -21.02
CA ARG A 426 26.24 1.06 -22.36
C ARG A 426 27.10 -0.15 -22.66
N SER A 427 26.49 -1.21 -23.15
CA SER A 427 27.19 -2.44 -23.55
C SER A 427 26.58 -3.00 -24.83
N ALA A 428 27.37 -3.08 -25.88
CA ALA A 428 26.97 -3.74 -27.13
C ALA A 428 27.11 -5.26 -27.06
N ALA A 429 27.97 -5.78 -26.15
CA ALA A 429 28.26 -7.20 -26.04
C ALA A 429 26.99 -8.00 -25.67
N PRO A 430 26.61 -8.98 -26.49
CA PRO A 430 25.44 -9.80 -26.19
C PRO A 430 25.74 -10.77 -25.05
N ARG A 431 24.72 -11.01 -24.21
CA ARG A 431 24.71 -12.04 -23.16
C ARG A 431 23.43 -12.85 -23.29
N THR A 432 23.47 -14.11 -22.86
CA THR A 432 22.30 -15.00 -22.92
C THR A 432 21.86 -15.37 -21.52
N VAL A 433 20.58 -15.24 -21.26
CA VAL A 433 19.92 -15.72 -20.04
C VAL A 433 19.24 -17.04 -20.36
N LEU A 434 19.52 -18.06 -19.55
CA LEU A 434 18.88 -19.38 -19.63
C LEU A 434 17.72 -19.47 -18.65
N SER A 435 16.65 -20.16 -19.01
CA SER A 435 15.43 -20.29 -18.17
C SER A 435 15.69 -20.89 -16.78
N ALA A 436 16.69 -21.77 -16.66
CA ALA A 436 17.07 -22.40 -15.38
C ALA A 436 18.12 -21.59 -14.59
N ALA A 437 18.63 -20.48 -15.15
CA ALA A 437 19.75 -19.75 -14.56
C ALA A 437 19.32 -18.90 -13.36
N GLY A 438 20.06 -19.01 -12.28
CA GLY A 438 19.89 -18.36 -10.99
C GLY A 438 20.35 -19.30 -9.88
N ASP A 439 21.20 -18.82 -8.98
CA ASP A 439 21.68 -19.59 -7.83
C ASP A 439 20.57 -19.69 -6.77
N PRO A 440 20.09 -20.91 -6.42
CA PRO A 440 19.05 -21.10 -5.41
C PRO A 440 19.46 -20.60 -4.02
N ALA A 441 20.74 -20.69 -3.65
CA ALA A 441 21.21 -20.25 -2.34
C ALA A 441 21.19 -18.71 -2.24
N VAL A 442 21.59 -18.01 -3.31
CA VAL A 442 21.47 -16.54 -3.40
C VAL A 442 20.00 -16.13 -3.38
N ALA A 443 19.15 -16.79 -4.18
CA ALA A 443 17.72 -16.50 -4.22
C ALA A 443 17.03 -16.69 -2.85
N ALA A 444 17.37 -17.79 -2.15
CA ALA A 444 16.84 -18.05 -0.79
C ALA A 444 17.32 -17.02 0.23
N ALA A 445 18.58 -16.58 0.17
CA ALA A 445 19.12 -15.59 1.10
C ALA A 445 18.41 -14.24 1.00
N ILE A 446 17.96 -13.85 -0.19
CA ILE A 446 17.26 -12.58 -0.45
C ILE A 446 15.75 -12.73 -0.63
N ASP A 447 15.19 -13.91 -0.38
CA ASP A 447 13.74 -14.09 -0.41
C ASP A 447 13.07 -13.22 0.66
N PRO A 448 12.03 -12.46 0.31
CA PRO A 448 11.42 -11.56 1.29
C PRO A 448 10.73 -12.29 2.46
N ILE A 449 10.26 -13.51 2.26
CA ILE A 449 9.51 -14.26 3.30
C ILE A 449 10.43 -15.13 4.15
N GLY A 450 11.34 -15.90 3.53
CA GLY A 450 12.19 -16.87 4.22
C GLY A 450 13.67 -16.48 4.28
N GLY A 451 14.07 -15.32 3.74
CA GLY A 451 15.46 -14.92 3.62
C GLY A 451 16.03 -14.19 4.85
N GLN A 452 17.16 -13.51 4.64
CA GLN A 452 17.95 -12.86 5.71
C GLN A 452 17.67 -11.36 5.85
N GLY A 453 16.58 -10.87 5.24
CA GLY A 453 16.17 -9.46 5.29
C GLY A 453 16.88 -8.56 4.28
N ALA A 454 16.66 -7.24 4.39
CA ALA A 454 17.12 -6.25 3.41
C ALA A 454 18.64 -6.11 3.32
N CYS A 455 19.36 -6.43 4.39
CA CYS A 455 20.83 -6.31 4.46
C CYS A 455 21.55 -7.65 4.22
N ALA A 456 20.87 -8.64 3.63
CA ALA A 456 21.49 -9.91 3.28
C ALA A 456 22.70 -9.69 2.35
N ALA A 457 23.85 -10.24 2.73
CA ALA A 457 25.08 -10.21 1.94
C ALA A 457 25.32 -11.58 1.29
N THR A 458 25.61 -11.58 0.00
CA THR A 458 25.90 -12.80 -0.77
C THR A 458 27.20 -12.63 -1.54
N SER A 459 27.73 -13.71 -2.16
CA SER A 459 28.90 -13.62 -3.04
C SER A 459 28.58 -12.80 -4.29
N ALA A 460 29.49 -11.89 -4.68
CA ALA A 460 29.37 -11.10 -5.90
C ALA A 460 29.79 -11.85 -7.17
N ALA A 461 30.12 -13.15 -7.09
CA ALA A 461 30.42 -13.97 -8.26
C ALA A 461 29.26 -13.98 -9.26
N ASP A 462 29.55 -14.05 -10.55
CA ASP A 462 28.54 -14.13 -11.58
C ASP A 462 27.97 -15.55 -11.63
N GLU A 463 26.66 -15.68 -11.55
CA GLU A 463 25.94 -16.95 -11.64
C GLU A 463 25.91 -17.44 -13.09
N ALA A 464 26.14 -18.72 -13.31
CA ALA A 464 26.19 -19.32 -14.66
C ALA A 464 24.84 -19.15 -15.40
N GLY A 465 24.90 -18.80 -16.70
CA GLY A 465 23.71 -18.62 -17.54
C GLY A 465 22.89 -17.38 -17.27
N THR A 466 23.38 -16.46 -16.43
CA THR A 466 22.79 -15.14 -16.20
C THR A 466 23.51 -14.05 -17.00
N ALA A 467 22.85 -12.92 -17.21
CA ALA A 467 23.47 -11.76 -17.86
C ALA A 467 23.81 -10.69 -16.82
N ASN A 468 25.12 -10.45 -16.63
CA ASN A 468 25.63 -9.54 -15.61
C ASN A 468 26.27 -8.31 -16.26
N TYR A 469 25.94 -7.12 -15.76
CA TYR A 469 26.46 -5.83 -16.24
C TYR A 469 26.94 -5.01 -15.04
N ARG A 470 28.26 -4.89 -14.89
CA ARG A 470 28.90 -4.12 -13.81
C ARG A 470 29.21 -2.72 -14.29
N LEU A 471 28.81 -1.71 -13.53
CA LEU A 471 29.22 -0.33 -13.73
C LEU A 471 30.61 -0.13 -13.11
N PRO A 472 31.35 0.92 -13.50
CA PRO A 472 32.55 1.34 -12.78
C PRO A 472 32.25 1.59 -11.30
N ALA A 473 33.21 1.27 -10.43
CA ALA A 473 33.09 1.56 -9.02
C ALA A 473 32.90 3.07 -8.77
N ALA A 474 32.07 3.38 -7.79
CA ALA A 474 31.86 4.75 -7.36
C ALA A 474 33.18 5.35 -6.84
N THR A 475 33.41 6.62 -7.09
CA THR A 475 34.64 7.34 -6.71
C THR A 475 34.33 8.56 -5.87
N GLY A 476 35.33 9.10 -5.17
CA GLY A 476 35.21 10.30 -4.35
C GLY A 476 34.23 10.12 -3.20
N ALA A 477 33.17 10.89 -3.17
CA ALA A 477 32.12 10.76 -2.15
C ALA A 477 31.06 9.70 -2.48
N GLY A 478 31.21 8.94 -3.58
CA GLY A 478 30.14 8.04 -4.04
C GLY A 478 28.96 8.80 -4.68
N TYR A 479 27.82 8.12 -4.82
CA TYR A 479 26.55 8.71 -5.27
C TYR A 479 25.35 7.93 -4.73
N THR A 480 24.19 8.58 -4.70
CA THR A 480 22.97 7.99 -4.15
C THR A 480 21.97 7.68 -5.26
N LEU A 481 21.73 6.39 -5.54
CA LEU A 481 20.57 5.96 -6.31
C LEU A 481 19.30 6.47 -5.62
N LEU A 482 18.39 7.05 -6.37
CA LEU A 482 17.06 7.42 -5.91
C LEU A 482 16.12 7.42 -7.11
N GLY A 483 15.49 6.29 -7.38
CA GLY A 483 14.63 6.12 -8.54
C GLY A 483 14.63 4.72 -9.11
N SER A 484 13.97 4.52 -10.26
CA SER A 484 13.83 3.22 -10.93
C SER A 484 14.99 2.95 -11.88
N PRO A 485 15.84 1.95 -11.61
CA PRO A 485 16.86 1.54 -12.58
C PRO A 485 16.18 1.11 -13.89
N THR A 486 16.53 1.78 -15.00
CA THR A 486 15.91 1.55 -16.32
C THR A 486 16.86 0.78 -17.21
N VAL A 487 16.36 -0.31 -17.81
CA VAL A 487 17.07 -1.13 -18.78
C VAL A 487 16.43 -0.95 -20.15
N ILE A 488 17.23 -0.55 -21.14
CA ILE A 488 16.83 -0.47 -22.54
C ILE A 488 17.73 -1.45 -23.29
N ALA A 489 17.16 -2.48 -23.90
CA ALA A 489 17.93 -3.54 -24.53
C ALA A 489 17.23 -4.12 -25.76
N ASP A 490 18.02 -4.71 -26.66
CA ASP A 490 17.51 -5.55 -27.74
C ASP A 490 17.42 -6.99 -27.22
N LEU A 491 16.20 -7.50 -27.11
CA LEU A 491 15.93 -8.86 -26.64
C LEU A 491 15.62 -9.77 -27.84
N THR A 492 16.27 -10.95 -27.88
CA THR A 492 15.87 -12.04 -28.78
C THR A 492 15.38 -13.18 -27.91
N VAL A 493 14.10 -13.48 -28.01
CA VAL A 493 13.42 -14.51 -27.21
C VAL A 493 13.30 -15.79 -28.03
N THR A 494 13.68 -16.93 -27.45
CA THR A 494 13.55 -18.27 -28.06
C THR A 494 12.96 -19.23 -27.02
N GLY A 495 12.05 -20.10 -27.44
CA GLY A 495 11.38 -21.05 -26.55
C GLY A 495 10.03 -20.57 -26.05
N LEU A 496 9.56 -21.13 -24.93
CA LEU A 496 8.21 -20.93 -24.43
C LEU A 496 8.22 -20.22 -23.08
N PHE A 497 7.25 -19.35 -22.89
CA PHE A 497 6.92 -18.67 -21.61
C PHE A 497 8.13 -17.93 -20.97
N PRO A 498 8.80 -17.03 -21.70
CA PRO A 498 9.97 -16.34 -21.18
C PRO A 498 9.61 -15.51 -19.94
N ALA A 499 10.52 -15.52 -18.97
CA ALA A 499 10.43 -14.73 -17.76
C ALA A 499 11.83 -14.24 -17.38
N LEU A 500 11.96 -12.98 -17.01
CA LEU A 500 13.21 -12.42 -16.51
C LEU A 500 12.98 -11.88 -15.10
N ALA A 501 13.78 -12.37 -14.16
CA ALA A 501 14.00 -11.66 -12.91
C ALA A 501 15.18 -10.72 -13.06
N MET A 502 15.14 -9.62 -12.34
CA MET A 502 16.13 -8.55 -12.40
C MET A 502 16.57 -8.21 -10.98
N ARG A 503 17.88 -8.07 -10.78
CA ARG A 503 18.46 -7.67 -9.51
C ARG A 503 19.49 -6.56 -9.75
N LEU A 504 19.39 -5.47 -9.00
CA LEU A 504 20.47 -4.49 -8.90
C LEU A 504 21.18 -4.73 -7.57
N TRP A 505 22.46 -4.94 -7.65
CA TRP A 505 23.33 -5.22 -6.52
C TRP A 505 24.27 -4.05 -6.25
N ASP A 506 24.58 -3.83 -4.99
CA ASP A 506 25.77 -3.10 -4.56
C ASP A 506 26.88 -4.11 -4.30
N VAL A 507 27.93 -4.08 -5.11
CA VAL A 507 29.10 -4.96 -5.00
C VAL A 507 30.18 -4.23 -4.22
N ALA A 508 30.49 -4.71 -3.03
CA ALA A 508 31.52 -4.17 -2.17
C ALA A 508 32.94 -4.63 -2.62
N PRO A 509 34.00 -3.89 -2.23
CA PRO A 509 35.38 -4.23 -2.58
C PRO A 509 35.86 -5.59 -2.05
N ASP A 510 35.26 -6.12 -1.01
CA ASP A 510 35.56 -7.43 -0.41
C ASP A 510 34.96 -8.62 -1.19
N GLY A 511 34.22 -8.35 -2.28
CA GLY A 511 33.59 -9.37 -3.10
C GLY A 511 32.23 -9.86 -2.60
N THR A 512 31.63 -9.18 -1.62
CA THR A 512 30.24 -9.37 -1.23
C THR A 512 29.31 -8.46 -2.04
N GLN A 513 28.01 -8.77 -2.04
CA GLN A 513 26.98 -7.94 -2.67
C GLN A 513 25.70 -7.90 -1.83
N THR A 514 25.04 -6.75 -1.84
CA THR A 514 23.74 -6.51 -1.18
C THR A 514 22.69 -6.11 -2.21
N LEU A 515 21.46 -6.63 -2.07
CA LEU A 515 20.37 -6.33 -2.98
C LEU A 515 19.85 -4.90 -2.77
N VAL A 516 19.90 -4.08 -3.81
CA VAL A 516 19.44 -2.67 -3.81
C VAL A 516 18.03 -2.54 -4.38
N ALA A 517 17.79 -3.17 -5.52
CA ALA A 517 16.48 -3.16 -6.19
C ALA A 517 16.28 -4.47 -6.95
N ARG A 518 15.04 -4.85 -7.15
CA ARG A 518 14.66 -6.01 -7.96
C ARG A 518 13.47 -5.68 -8.85
N GLY A 519 13.14 -6.57 -9.75
CA GLY A 519 11.97 -6.45 -10.62
C GLY A 519 11.74 -7.73 -11.40
N LEU A 520 10.59 -7.83 -12.03
CA LEU A 520 10.19 -8.96 -12.85
C LEU A 520 9.71 -8.44 -14.21
N ASN A 521 10.05 -9.13 -15.28
CA ASN A 521 9.64 -8.80 -16.63
C ASN A 521 9.24 -10.06 -17.40
N ARG A 522 8.21 -9.96 -18.20
CA ARG A 522 7.81 -10.99 -19.15
C ARG A 522 8.04 -10.46 -20.57
N PRO A 523 9.18 -10.75 -21.20
CA PRO A 523 9.50 -10.29 -22.54
C PRO A 523 8.67 -11.06 -23.57
N ALA A 524 7.48 -10.55 -23.90
CA ALA A 524 6.51 -11.22 -24.76
C ALA A 524 6.96 -11.30 -26.22
N VAL A 525 7.84 -10.38 -26.67
CA VAL A 525 8.27 -10.28 -28.06
C VAL A 525 9.79 -10.06 -28.19
N THR A 526 10.35 -10.48 -29.31
CA THR A 526 11.71 -10.09 -29.72
C THR A 526 11.72 -8.63 -30.18
N GLY A 527 12.76 -7.90 -29.84
CA GLY A 527 12.97 -6.51 -30.27
C GLY A 527 13.55 -5.62 -29.18
N ARG A 528 13.61 -4.34 -29.47
CA ARG A 528 14.06 -3.34 -28.50
C ARG A 528 12.95 -3.09 -27.48
N GLN A 529 13.33 -3.24 -26.22
CA GLN A 529 12.42 -3.09 -25.09
C GLN A 529 12.99 -2.12 -24.05
N VAL A 530 12.11 -1.47 -23.31
CA VAL A 530 12.42 -0.71 -22.11
C VAL A 530 11.62 -1.29 -20.95
N PHE A 531 12.30 -1.54 -19.85
CA PHE A 531 11.71 -2.05 -18.61
C PHE A 531 12.49 -1.54 -17.40
N GLN A 532 11.87 -1.57 -16.25
CA GLN A 532 12.45 -1.05 -15.01
C GLN A 532 12.48 -2.09 -13.90
N LEU A 533 13.44 -1.95 -13.00
CA LEU A 533 13.37 -2.51 -11.65
C LEU A 533 12.50 -1.58 -10.81
N HIS A 534 11.94 -2.12 -9.72
CA HIS A 534 11.26 -1.28 -8.73
C HIS A 534 12.19 -0.17 -8.25
N PRO A 535 11.65 1.02 -7.89
CA PRO A 535 12.47 2.12 -7.40
C PRO A 535 13.32 1.71 -6.20
N GLY A 536 14.59 2.09 -6.22
CA GLY A 536 15.53 1.91 -5.13
C GLY A 536 16.01 3.25 -4.58
N ALA A 537 16.48 3.25 -3.35
CA ALA A 537 17.15 4.38 -2.73
C ALA A 537 18.34 3.84 -1.91
N TRP A 538 19.53 3.99 -2.45
CA TRP A 538 20.74 3.40 -1.92
C TRP A 538 21.97 4.25 -2.22
N ARG A 539 22.88 4.37 -1.24
CA ARG A 539 24.16 5.03 -1.44
C ARG A 539 25.22 4.02 -1.87
N PHE A 540 25.79 4.21 -3.06
CA PHE A 540 27.01 3.52 -3.51
C PHE A 540 28.20 4.29 -2.97
N GLU A 541 28.90 3.71 -1.99
CA GLU A 541 30.11 4.30 -1.40
C GLU A 541 31.30 4.19 -2.35
N ALA A 542 32.36 4.97 -2.09
CA ALA A 542 33.59 4.87 -2.88
C ALA A 542 34.16 3.45 -2.87
N GLY A 543 34.46 2.93 -4.05
CA GLY A 543 34.93 1.55 -4.23
C GLY A 543 33.81 0.53 -4.49
N HIS A 544 32.55 0.84 -4.16
CA HIS A 544 31.40 -0.01 -4.46
C HIS A 544 30.96 0.11 -5.91
N ALA A 545 30.51 -0.98 -6.51
CA ALA A 545 30.10 -1.00 -7.92
C ALA A 545 28.67 -1.52 -8.09
N PRO A 546 27.77 -0.78 -8.77
CA PRO A 546 26.48 -1.34 -9.15
C PRO A 546 26.64 -2.50 -10.13
N LYS A 547 25.88 -3.58 -9.91
CA LYS A 547 25.78 -4.71 -10.84
C LYS A 547 24.31 -5.01 -11.15
N LEU A 548 23.91 -4.87 -12.43
CA LEU A 548 22.65 -5.40 -12.91
C LEU A 548 22.84 -6.88 -13.25
N GLN A 549 21.95 -7.72 -12.72
CA GLN A 549 21.85 -9.14 -13.06
C GLN A 549 20.47 -9.43 -13.64
N LEU A 550 20.44 -10.07 -14.81
CA LEU A 550 19.22 -10.62 -15.43
C LEU A 550 19.32 -12.14 -15.39
N LEU A 551 18.27 -12.78 -14.90
CA LEU A 551 18.24 -14.22 -14.67
C LEU A 551 16.87 -14.82 -15.02
N GLY A 552 16.85 -16.12 -15.35
CA GLY A 552 15.63 -16.82 -15.74
C GLY A 552 14.85 -17.40 -14.56
N ARG A 553 15.49 -17.52 -13.39
CA ARG A 553 14.88 -18.13 -12.20
C ARG A 553 15.30 -17.41 -10.92
N ASP A 554 14.31 -16.91 -10.19
CA ASP A 554 14.49 -16.24 -8.88
C ASP A 554 13.52 -16.82 -7.82
N ALA A 555 13.40 -18.16 -7.83
CA ALA A 555 12.60 -18.87 -6.83
C ALA A 555 13.34 -18.94 -5.48
N PRO A 556 12.65 -18.76 -4.33
CA PRO A 556 11.18 -18.82 -4.18
C PRO A 556 10.42 -17.51 -4.42
N TYR A 557 11.08 -16.35 -4.49
CA TYR A 557 10.39 -15.06 -4.68
C TYR A 557 9.53 -15.04 -5.94
N ALA A 558 10.12 -15.32 -7.09
CA ALA A 558 9.41 -15.39 -8.36
C ALA A 558 9.08 -16.83 -8.74
N ARG A 559 7.85 -17.07 -9.18
CA ARG A 559 7.47 -18.36 -9.73
C ARG A 559 8.34 -18.70 -10.94
N ALA A 560 8.95 -19.87 -10.91
CA ALA A 560 9.68 -20.36 -12.07
C ALA A 560 8.73 -20.59 -13.25
N SER A 561 9.14 -20.22 -14.46
CA SER A 561 8.37 -20.51 -15.68
C SER A 561 8.23 -22.02 -15.89
N ASN A 562 7.07 -22.44 -16.41
CA ASN A 562 6.86 -23.81 -16.87
C ASN A 562 7.54 -24.11 -18.23
N GLY A 563 8.03 -23.07 -18.90
CA GLY A 563 8.66 -23.17 -20.21
C GLY A 563 10.19 -23.25 -20.14
N THR A 564 10.78 -23.82 -21.19
CA THR A 564 12.21 -23.68 -21.45
C THR A 564 12.41 -22.59 -22.47
N PHE A 565 13.25 -21.61 -22.15
CA PHE A 565 13.52 -20.46 -23.00
C PHE A 565 14.97 -19.99 -22.90
N THR A 566 15.36 -19.19 -23.85
CA THR A 566 16.55 -18.34 -23.75
C THR A 566 16.19 -16.91 -24.11
N VAL A 567 16.84 -15.96 -23.45
CA VAL A 567 16.75 -14.54 -23.82
C VAL A 567 18.16 -14.02 -24.08
N ARG A 568 18.44 -13.72 -25.34
CA ARG A 568 19.67 -13.04 -25.73
C ARG A 568 19.45 -11.53 -25.54
N VAL A 569 20.29 -10.92 -24.72
CA VAL A 569 20.24 -9.50 -24.36
C VAL A 569 21.43 -8.80 -25.00
N ALA A 570 21.19 -7.79 -25.83
CA ALA A 570 22.22 -7.05 -26.55
C ALA A 570 21.94 -5.53 -26.50
N ASN A 571 22.94 -4.73 -26.83
CA ASN A 571 22.82 -3.26 -26.91
C ASN A 571 22.17 -2.64 -25.65
N VAL A 572 22.65 -3.06 -24.49
CA VAL A 572 22.11 -2.62 -23.19
C VAL A 572 22.49 -1.16 -22.95
N ASP A 573 21.51 -0.38 -22.54
CA ASP A 573 21.63 0.97 -21.99
C ASP A 573 20.98 0.94 -20.59
N LEU A 574 21.80 0.71 -19.55
CA LEU A 574 21.38 0.73 -18.16
C LEU A 574 21.51 2.16 -17.62
N ARG A 575 20.43 2.68 -17.04
CA ARG A 575 20.33 4.02 -16.48
C ARG A 575 19.94 3.94 -15.03
N LEU A 576 20.78 4.50 -14.16
CA LEU A 576 20.54 4.60 -12.71
C LEU A 576 20.25 6.06 -12.38
N PRO A 577 19.00 6.42 -12.06
CA PRO A 577 18.67 7.75 -11.61
C PRO A 577 19.30 8.02 -10.25
N VAL A 578 19.99 9.15 -10.09
CA VAL A 578 20.68 9.48 -8.85
C VAL A 578 20.32 10.88 -8.37
N ARG A 579 20.30 11.05 -7.05
CA ARG A 579 20.04 12.33 -6.39
C ARG A 579 21.16 13.36 -6.65
N ASP A 580 22.36 12.87 -6.90
CA ASP A 580 23.53 13.71 -7.05
C ASP A 580 23.45 14.54 -8.35
N GLN A 581 23.92 15.79 -8.29
CA GLN A 581 23.95 16.69 -9.44
C GLN A 581 24.96 16.18 -10.49
N PRO A 582 24.71 16.48 -11.77
CA PRO A 582 25.68 16.17 -12.83
C PRO A 582 27.09 16.69 -12.49
N GLY A 583 28.09 15.83 -12.67
CA GLY A 583 29.49 16.08 -12.34
C GLY A 583 30.40 14.99 -12.91
N ARG A 584 31.50 14.69 -12.23
CA ARG A 584 32.59 13.84 -12.76
C ARG A 584 32.14 12.43 -13.16
N GLN A 585 31.29 11.78 -12.35
CA GLN A 585 30.78 10.42 -12.61
C GLN A 585 29.25 10.35 -12.78
N VAL A 586 28.57 11.47 -12.65
CA VAL A 586 27.13 11.61 -12.77
C VAL A 586 26.84 12.46 -14.00
N ALA A 587 26.11 11.92 -14.95
CA ALA A 587 25.68 12.62 -16.15
C ALA A 587 24.34 13.35 -15.93
N ARG A 588 23.97 14.21 -16.87
CA ARG A 588 22.58 14.67 -16.98
C ARG A 588 21.71 13.51 -17.42
N PRO A 589 20.48 13.38 -16.89
CA PRO A 589 19.55 12.35 -17.32
C PRO A 589 19.33 12.41 -18.85
N ALA A 590 19.42 11.26 -19.49
CA ALA A 590 19.08 11.15 -20.90
C ALA A 590 17.55 11.26 -21.09
N PRO A 591 17.07 11.65 -22.29
CA PRO A 591 15.65 11.62 -22.59
C PRO A 591 15.03 10.25 -22.27
N ALA A 592 13.85 10.25 -21.69
CA ALA A 592 13.11 9.03 -21.40
C ALA A 592 12.82 8.27 -22.72
N VAL A 593 12.97 6.96 -22.68
CA VAL A 593 12.54 6.08 -23.76
C VAL A 593 11.12 5.65 -23.48
N VAL A 594 10.20 6.05 -24.33
CA VAL A 594 8.78 5.80 -24.17
C VAL A 594 8.38 4.60 -25.03
N PRO A 595 7.75 3.56 -24.44
CA PRO A 595 7.17 2.48 -25.22
C PRO A 595 6.14 3.00 -26.22
N ARG A 596 6.01 2.31 -27.36
CA ARG A 596 5.04 2.72 -28.38
C ARG A 596 3.62 2.68 -27.81
N GLY A 597 2.88 3.78 -27.91
CA GLY A 597 1.50 3.88 -27.40
C GLY A 597 1.39 4.28 -25.93
N ALA A 598 2.49 4.30 -25.17
CA ALA A 598 2.46 4.75 -23.79
C ALA A 598 2.30 6.28 -23.67
N VAL A 599 1.58 6.73 -22.67
CA VAL A 599 1.41 8.13 -22.29
C VAL A 599 2.45 8.50 -21.24
N VAL A 600 3.19 9.58 -21.47
CA VAL A 600 4.17 10.09 -20.49
C VAL A 600 3.44 10.83 -19.38
N ALA A 601 3.81 10.54 -18.13
CA ALA A 601 3.33 11.27 -16.97
C ALA A 601 3.87 12.72 -16.95
N PRO A 602 3.12 13.68 -16.40
CA PRO A 602 3.48 15.09 -16.34
C PRO A 602 4.65 15.42 -15.39
#